data_a3c16d03163057656165dac0996d83ab
#
_entry.id   a3c16d03163057656165dac0996d83ab
#
_cell.length_a   1.000
_cell.length_b   1.000
_cell.length_c   1.000
_cell.angle_alpha   90.00
_cell.angle_beta   90.00
_cell.angle_gamma   90.00
#
_symmetry.space_group_name_H-M   'P 1'
#
loop_
_entity.id
_entity.type
_entity.pdbx_description
1 polymer ?
#
loop_
_entity_poly.entity_id
_entity_poly.type
_entity_poly.pdbx_seq_one_letter_code
_entity_poly.pdbx_strand_id
1 'polypeptide(L)'
;MSKILVIEDEVLTRNMFRDCLEAEGFQTLGAEDGLAGIKQAREHLPNLVLCDVVMPKLDGYEVLNQLHQDAKTATIPFIFITARTEKAARRQGMSLGADDYLTKPSTVEELLEAVSARLKKQAILRQCYDNDYQPPKVLVDSGISDCKTSLHFPSIPEHSEVFEFIEANYNKGITLCDVARAVGYSPAYLTNKVKLETGRTVNRWIIDRRIAQALFLLRSTDRSVEQIAEAVGYQNTCYFFRQFRQYQGTTPQVWRESH
;
A
#
# COMPACT_ATOMS: atom_id res chain seq x y z
N MET A 1 -18.85 11.84 2.35
CA MET A 1 -18.91 11.49 0.91
C MET A 1 -17.49 11.26 0.42
N SER A 2 -17.22 10.17 -0.29
CA SER A 2 -15.89 9.92 -0.85
C SER A 2 -15.70 10.73 -2.13
N LYS A 3 -14.50 11.32 -2.27
CA LYS A 3 -14.12 12.15 -3.41
C LYS A 3 -13.23 11.34 -4.36
N ILE A 4 -13.57 11.27 -5.64
CA ILE A 4 -12.85 10.52 -6.67
C ILE A 4 -12.32 11.48 -7.72
N LEU A 5 -11.04 11.38 -8.05
CA LEU A 5 -10.42 12.13 -9.13
C LEU A 5 -10.39 11.25 -10.38
N VAL A 6 -10.94 11.73 -11.48
CA VAL A 6 -10.93 11.10 -12.80
C VAL A 6 -9.97 11.87 -13.71
N ILE A 7 -8.90 11.21 -14.16
CA ILE A 7 -7.88 11.76 -15.07
C ILE A 7 -8.03 11.05 -16.41
N GLU A 8 -8.50 11.78 -17.41
CA GLU A 8 -8.87 11.27 -18.72
C GLU A 8 -8.83 12.42 -19.72
N ASP A 9 -8.14 12.27 -20.82
CA ASP A 9 -8.00 13.35 -21.82
C ASP A 9 -9.26 13.51 -22.68
N GLU A 10 -9.98 12.43 -22.96
CA GLU A 10 -11.21 12.48 -23.73
C GLU A 10 -12.37 13.01 -22.89
N VAL A 11 -12.91 14.17 -23.27
CA VAL A 11 -13.96 14.90 -22.55
C VAL A 11 -15.21 14.05 -22.30
N LEU A 12 -15.67 13.32 -23.37
CA LEU A 12 -16.88 12.51 -23.26
C LEU A 12 -16.71 11.35 -22.30
N THR A 13 -15.62 10.63 -22.39
CA THR A 13 -15.28 9.52 -21.50
C THR A 13 -15.08 9.99 -20.07
N ARG A 14 -14.40 11.11 -19.86
CA ARG A 14 -14.23 11.71 -18.54
C ARG A 14 -15.58 12.05 -17.89
N ASN A 15 -16.47 12.72 -18.64
CA ASN A 15 -17.80 13.08 -18.14
C ASN A 15 -18.65 11.84 -17.86
N MET A 16 -18.64 10.84 -18.76
CA MET A 16 -19.34 9.58 -18.53
C MET A 16 -18.94 8.91 -17.22
N PHE A 17 -17.64 8.79 -16.93
CA PHE A 17 -17.19 8.21 -15.67
C PHE A 17 -17.62 9.05 -14.47
N ARG A 18 -17.54 10.38 -14.58
CA ARG A 18 -17.98 11.26 -13.50
C ARG A 18 -19.48 11.15 -13.24
N ASP A 19 -20.30 11.17 -14.29
CA ASP A 19 -21.77 11.05 -14.18
C ASP A 19 -22.17 9.72 -13.53
N CYS A 20 -21.53 8.60 -13.93
CA CYS A 20 -21.75 7.29 -13.32
C CYS A 20 -21.41 7.29 -11.82
N LEU A 21 -20.28 7.88 -11.44
CA LEU A 21 -19.84 7.93 -10.04
C LEU A 21 -20.73 8.89 -9.21
N GLU A 22 -21.14 10.01 -9.77
CA GLU A 22 -22.02 10.98 -9.11
C GLU A 22 -23.42 10.40 -8.88
N ALA A 23 -23.93 9.58 -9.81
CA ALA A 23 -25.20 8.87 -9.66
C ALA A 23 -25.19 7.91 -8.44
N GLU A 24 -24.03 7.37 -8.09
CA GLU A 24 -23.81 6.50 -6.91
C GLU A 24 -23.44 7.29 -5.63
N GLY A 25 -23.52 8.62 -5.67
CA GLY A 25 -23.33 9.50 -4.52
C GLY A 25 -21.87 9.82 -4.20
N PHE A 26 -20.93 9.59 -5.10
CA PHE A 26 -19.55 10.04 -4.96
C PHE A 26 -19.42 11.51 -5.39
N GLN A 27 -18.48 12.24 -4.78
CA GLN A 27 -18.04 13.53 -5.31
C GLN A 27 -16.95 13.29 -6.35
N THR A 28 -17.02 13.94 -7.50
CA THR A 28 -16.00 13.77 -8.54
C THR A 28 -15.23 15.03 -8.84
N LEU A 29 -13.95 14.86 -9.17
CA LEU A 29 -13.07 15.85 -9.77
C LEU A 29 -12.67 15.33 -11.14
N GLY A 30 -12.53 16.20 -12.14
CA GLY A 30 -12.08 15.83 -13.48
C GLY A 30 -10.79 16.55 -13.83
N ALA A 31 -9.83 15.83 -14.42
CA ALA A 31 -8.60 16.40 -14.98
C ALA A 31 -8.42 15.95 -16.43
N GLU A 32 -8.00 16.86 -17.28
CA GLU A 32 -7.89 16.64 -18.72
C GLU A 32 -6.52 16.09 -19.19
N ASP A 33 -5.57 16.07 -18.29
CA ASP A 33 -4.24 15.49 -18.52
C ASP A 33 -3.57 15.13 -17.19
N GLY A 34 -2.42 14.43 -17.27
CA GLY A 34 -1.69 13.97 -16.11
C GLY A 34 -1.19 15.10 -15.20
N LEU A 35 -0.78 16.24 -15.76
CA LEU A 35 -0.30 17.38 -14.97
C LEU A 35 -1.42 18.04 -14.16
N ALA A 36 -2.58 18.25 -14.79
CA ALA A 36 -3.78 18.74 -14.13
C ALA A 36 -4.23 17.76 -13.03
N GLY A 37 -4.15 16.45 -13.30
CA GLY A 37 -4.47 15.39 -12.36
C GLY A 37 -3.60 15.42 -11.11
N ILE A 38 -2.27 15.51 -11.27
CA ILE A 38 -1.34 15.62 -10.14
C ILE A 38 -1.62 16.86 -9.29
N LYS A 39 -1.84 18.01 -9.94
CA LYS A 39 -2.17 19.25 -9.26
C LYS A 39 -3.44 19.10 -8.42
N GLN A 40 -4.53 18.59 -9.01
CA GLN A 40 -5.79 18.38 -8.31
C GLN A 40 -5.67 17.34 -7.19
N ALA A 41 -4.89 16.27 -7.38
CA ALA A 41 -4.65 15.28 -6.35
C ALA A 41 -3.97 15.89 -5.12
N ARG A 42 -2.99 16.78 -5.31
CA ARG A 42 -2.29 17.49 -4.23
C ARG A 42 -3.17 18.49 -3.49
N GLU A 43 -3.99 19.24 -4.24
CA GLU A 43 -4.84 20.30 -3.68
C GLU A 43 -6.04 19.71 -2.93
N HIS A 44 -6.64 18.67 -3.45
CA HIS A 44 -7.93 18.17 -2.95
C HIS A 44 -7.85 16.85 -2.19
N LEU A 45 -6.72 16.15 -2.24
CA LEU A 45 -6.48 14.85 -1.56
C LEU A 45 -7.67 13.87 -1.71
N PRO A 46 -7.99 13.43 -2.94
CA PRO A 46 -9.12 12.55 -3.19
C PRO A 46 -8.99 11.21 -2.47
N ASN A 47 -10.09 10.53 -2.26
CA ASN A 47 -10.10 9.20 -1.64
C ASN A 47 -9.67 8.09 -2.59
N LEU A 48 -9.73 8.35 -3.92
CA LEU A 48 -9.32 7.43 -4.97
C LEU A 48 -9.03 8.21 -6.25
N VAL A 49 -8.05 7.75 -7.04
CA VAL A 49 -7.74 8.25 -8.38
C VAL A 49 -8.09 7.17 -9.40
N LEU A 50 -8.84 7.55 -10.44
CA LEU A 50 -9.06 6.82 -11.69
C LEU A 50 -8.26 7.51 -12.77
N CYS A 51 -7.41 6.80 -13.50
CA CYS A 51 -6.53 7.42 -14.49
C CYS A 51 -6.42 6.57 -15.76
N ASP A 52 -6.58 7.21 -16.92
CA ASP A 52 -6.16 6.55 -18.16
C ASP A 52 -4.63 6.41 -18.19
N VAL A 53 -4.17 5.36 -18.84
CA VAL A 53 -2.75 5.13 -19.10
C VAL A 53 -2.26 6.00 -20.27
N VAL A 54 -3.06 6.11 -21.33
CA VAL A 54 -2.65 6.76 -22.59
C VAL A 54 -3.21 8.17 -22.62
N MET A 55 -2.37 9.13 -22.26
CA MET A 55 -2.74 10.55 -22.28
C MET A 55 -1.60 11.36 -22.86
N PRO A 56 -1.90 12.54 -23.47
CA PRO A 56 -0.87 13.45 -23.95
C PRO A 56 -0.05 14.07 -22.81
N LYS A 57 1.17 14.49 -23.10
CA LYS A 57 2.13 15.16 -22.20
C LYS A 57 2.71 14.26 -21.10
N LEU A 58 1.86 13.63 -20.28
CA LEU A 58 2.26 12.80 -19.16
C LEU A 58 1.35 11.56 -19.12
N ASP A 59 1.91 10.38 -19.24
CA ASP A 59 1.13 9.14 -19.20
C ASP A 59 0.69 8.76 -17.78
N GLY A 60 -0.27 7.84 -17.68
CA GLY A 60 -0.82 7.43 -16.39
C GLY A 60 0.22 6.76 -15.47
N TYR A 61 1.25 6.11 -16.01
CA TYR A 61 2.32 5.51 -15.22
C TYR A 61 3.19 6.57 -14.55
N GLU A 62 3.48 7.65 -15.28
CA GLU A 62 4.22 8.79 -14.75
C GLU A 62 3.41 9.54 -13.70
N VAL A 63 2.07 9.70 -13.92
CA VAL A 63 1.14 10.24 -12.89
C VAL A 63 1.22 9.43 -11.61
N LEU A 64 1.07 8.12 -11.69
CA LEU A 64 1.16 7.23 -10.53
C LEU A 64 2.49 7.40 -9.80
N ASN A 65 3.60 7.41 -10.55
CA ASN A 65 4.93 7.53 -9.97
C ASN A 65 5.10 8.86 -9.23
N GLN A 66 4.65 9.98 -9.80
CA GLN A 66 4.73 11.29 -9.16
C GLN A 66 3.83 11.40 -7.93
N LEU A 67 2.62 10.82 -7.95
CA LEU A 67 1.74 10.79 -6.78
C LEU A 67 2.33 9.92 -5.67
N HIS A 68 3.03 8.84 -6.00
CA HIS A 68 3.69 7.99 -5.02
C HIS A 68 4.93 8.62 -4.38
N GLN A 69 5.62 9.53 -5.08
CA GLN A 69 6.77 10.27 -4.54
C GLN A 69 6.36 11.37 -3.55
N ASP A 70 5.12 11.83 -3.62
CA ASP A 70 4.61 12.86 -2.71
C ASP A 70 3.95 12.24 -1.48
N ALA A 71 4.46 12.57 -0.30
CA ALA A 71 3.99 12.05 0.98
C ALA A 71 2.48 12.23 1.23
N LYS A 72 1.86 13.27 0.68
CA LYS A 72 0.43 13.55 0.85
C LYS A 72 -0.46 12.67 -0.02
N THR A 73 0.02 12.32 -1.22
CA THR A 73 -0.76 11.57 -2.21
C THR A 73 -0.39 10.10 -2.31
N ALA A 74 0.77 9.69 -1.78
CA ALA A 74 1.29 8.32 -1.87
C ALA A 74 0.36 7.22 -1.35
N THR A 75 -0.58 7.56 -0.47
CA THR A 75 -1.53 6.60 0.12
C THR A 75 -2.90 6.59 -0.56
N ILE A 76 -3.10 7.42 -1.57
CA ILE A 76 -4.37 7.48 -2.31
C ILE A 76 -4.45 6.25 -3.21
N PRO A 77 -5.51 5.43 -3.12
CA PRO A 77 -5.70 4.31 -4.02
C PRO A 77 -5.74 4.76 -5.47
N PHE A 78 -5.10 4.00 -6.34
CA PHE A 78 -4.97 4.35 -7.74
C PHE A 78 -5.41 3.19 -8.63
N ILE A 79 -6.37 3.45 -9.53
CA ILE A 79 -6.91 2.49 -10.50
C ILE A 79 -6.63 3.00 -11.90
N PHE A 80 -6.01 2.17 -12.73
CA PHE A 80 -5.92 2.45 -14.16
C PHE A 80 -7.20 2.07 -14.90
N ILE A 81 -7.63 2.91 -15.84
CA ILE A 81 -8.67 2.58 -16.82
C ILE A 81 -8.10 2.86 -18.21
N THR A 82 -7.95 1.84 -19.05
CA THR A 82 -7.27 2.00 -20.33
C THR A 82 -7.74 1.04 -21.40
N ALA A 83 -7.58 1.42 -22.66
CA ALA A 83 -7.81 0.54 -23.80
C ALA A 83 -6.71 -0.53 -23.98
N ARG A 84 -5.59 -0.45 -23.25
CA ARG A 84 -4.52 -1.44 -23.33
C ARG A 84 -4.92 -2.73 -22.59
N THR A 85 -5.03 -3.83 -23.34
CA THR A 85 -5.42 -5.14 -22.84
C THR A 85 -4.25 -6.08 -22.62
N GLU A 86 -3.03 -5.67 -22.98
CA GLU A 86 -1.85 -6.52 -22.93
C GLU A 86 -1.49 -6.87 -21.48
N LYS A 87 -1.22 -8.16 -21.25
CA LYS A 87 -0.77 -8.65 -19.93
C LYS A 87 0.48 -7.93 -19.42
N ALA A 88 1.35 -7.47 -20.34
CA ALA A 88 2.56 -6.73 -20.00
C ALA A 88 2.22 -5.34 -19.41
N ALA A 89 1.31 -4.59 -20.03
CA ALA A 89 0.86 -3.27 -19.56
C ALA A 89 0.20 -3.37 -18.16
N ARG A 90 -0.66 -4.39 -17.96
CA ARG A 90 -1.27 -4.65 -16.64
C ARG A 90 -0.20 -4.99 -15.59
N ARG A 91 0.78 -5.85 -15.91
CA ARG A 91 1.87 -6.17 -14.99
C ARG A 91 2.70 -4.96 -14.64
N GLN A 92 2.99 -4.09 -15.62
CA GLN A 92 3.71 -2.85 -15.40
C GLN A 92 2.95 -1.94 -14.42
N GLY A 93 1.66 -1.67 -14.64
CA GLY A 93 0.84 -0.86 -13.72
C GLY A 93 0.82 -1.41 -12.30
N MET A 94 0.61 -2.73 -12.16
CA MET A 94 0.60 -3.39 -10.86
C MET A 94 1.98 -3.39 -10.18
N SER A 95 3.08 -3.51 -10.93
CA SER A 95 4.45 -3.44 -10.38
C SER A 95 4.83 -2.04 -9.91
N LEU A 96 4.25 -1.00 -10.52
CA LEU A 96 4.40 0.40 -10.09
C LEU A 96 3.58 0.73 -8.84
N GLY A 97 2.73 -0.21 -8.38
CA GLY A 97 1.97 -0.06 -7.15
C GLY A 97 0.52 0.42 -7.33
N ALA A 98 -0.04 0.33 -8.54
CA ALA A 98 -1.48 0.53 -8.75
C ALA A 98 -2.28 -0.49 -7.93
N ASP A 99 -3.45 -0.06 -7.46
CA ASP A 99 -4.34 -0.93 -6.68
C ASP A 99 -5.22 -1.80 -7.58
N ASP A 100 -5.54 -1.31 -8.79
CA ASP A 100 -6.29 -2.06 -9.79
C ASP A 100 -6.04 -1.57 -11.22
N TYR A 101 -6.58 -2.35 -12.19
CA TYR A 101 -6.42 -2.10 -13.61
C TYR A 101 -7.67 -2.56 -14.37
N LEU A 102 -8.45 -1.63 -14.89
CA LEU A 102 -9.65 -1.86 -15.68
C LEU A 102 -9.36 -1.65 -17.17
N THR A 103 -9.93 -2.48 -18.02
CA THR A 103 -9.78 -2.37 -19.48
C THR A 103 -11.03 -1.76 -20.11
N LYS A 104 -10.86 -0.78 -20.99
CA LYS A 104 -11.95 -0.22 -21.80
C LYS A 104 -12.28 -1.19 -22.96
N PRO A 105 -13.55 -1.42 -23.30
CA PRO A 105 -14.74 -0.93 -22.63
C PRO A 105 -15.01 -1.67 -21.33
N SER A 106 -15.21 -0.94 -20.24
CA SER A 106 -15.67 -1.48 -18.96
C SER A 106 -17.15 -1.15 -18.76
N THR A 107 -17.89 -2.06 -18.15
CA THR A 107 -19.26 -1.76 -17.76
C THR A 107 -19.29 -0.82 -16.55
N VAL A 108 -20.43 -0.16 -16.33
CA VAL A 108 -20.62 0.71 -15.16
C VAL A 108 -20.49 -0.13 -13.87
N GLU A 109 -21.00 -1.37 -13.89
CA GLU A 109 -20.94 -2.29 -12.76
C GLU A 109 -19.50 -2.65 -12.41
N GLU A 110 -18.64 -2.97 -13.40
CA GLU A 110 -17.21 -3.27 -13.18
C GLU A 110 -16.46 -2.07 -12.59
N LEU A 111 -16.76 -0.87 -13.09
CA LEU A 111 -16.17 0.37 -12.55
C LEU A 111 -16.55 0.57 -11.08
N LEU A 112 -17.85 0.47 -10.77
CA LEU A 112 -18.38 0.68 -9.43
C LEU A 112 -17.90 -0.39 -8.44
N GLU A 113 -17.80 -1.64 -8.90
CA GLU A 113 -17.28 -2.74 -8.09
C GLU A 113 -15.81 -2.50 -7.73
N ALA A 114 -14.95 -2.15 -8.70
CA ALA A 114 -13.55 -1.87 -8.48
C ALA A 114 -13.36 -0.69 -7.51
N VAL A 115 -14.08 0.42 -7.72
CA VAL A 115 -14.04 1.61 -6.86
C VAL A 115 -14.48 1.26 -5.44
N SER A 116 -15.64 0.60 -5.30
CA SER A 116 -16.22 0.24 -4.00
C SER A 116 -15.31 -0.73 -3.24
N ALA A 117 -14.73 -1.72 -3.92
CA ALA A 117 -13.79 -2.67 -3.32
C ALA A 117 -12.55 -1.98 -2.75
N ARG A 118 -12.00 -0.99 -3.48
CA ARG A 118 -10.80 -0.25 -3.04
C ARG A 118 -11.10 0.70 -1.90
N LEU A 119 -12.21 1.44 -1.98
CA LEU A 119 -12.65 2.33 -0.89
C LEU A 119 -13.01 1.54 0.38
N LYS A 120 -13.71 0.40 0.27
CA LYS A 120 -13.99 -0.48 1.41
C LYS A 120 -12.70 -1.03 2.03
N LYS A 121 -11.76 -1.50 1.21
CA LYS A 121 -10.46 -1.99 1.70
C LYS A 121 -9.72 -0.89 2.45
N GLN A 122 -9.71 0.34 1.93
CA GLN A 122 -9.09 1.49 2.59
C GLN A 122 -9.80 1.85 3.91
N ALA A 123 -11.15 1.83 3.93
CA ALA A 123 -11.93 2.08 5.14
C ALA A 123 -11.69 1.03 6.22
N ILE A 124 -11.68 -0.26 5.86
CA ILE A 124 -11.33 -1.36 6.78
C ILE A 124 -9.92 -1.20 7.32
N LEU A 125 -8.97 -0.84 6.47
CA LEU A 125 -7.60 -0.57 6.90
C LEU A 125 -7.56 0.59 7.90
N ARG A 126 -8.29 1.69 7.65
CA ARG A 126 -8.39 2.81 8.59
C ARG A 126 -9.06 2.39 9.90
N GLN A 127 -10.17 1.67 9.86
CA GLN A 127 -10.87 1.20 11.08
C GLN A 127 -10.05 0.20 11.90
N CYS A 128 -9.30 -0.69 11.25
CA CYS A 128 -8.35 -1.58 11.95
C CYS A 128 -7.23 -0.79 12.65
N TYR A 129 -6.92 0.44 12.17
CA TYR A 129 -5.93 1.31 12.80
C TYR A 129 -6.50 2.13 13.94
N ASP A 130 -7.77 2.56 13.86
CA ASP A 130 -8.41 3.35 14.92
C ASP A 130 -8.81 2.50 16.14
N ASN A 131 -9.13 1.21 15.93
CA ASN A 131 -9.57 0.31 17.01
C ASN A 131 -8.44 -0.56 17.61
N ASP A 132 -7.33 -0.80 16.89
CA ASP A 132 -6.22 -1.66 17.34
C ASP A 132 -4.93 -0.87 17.63
N TYR A 133 -4.94 0.45 17.54
CA TYR A 133 -3.77 1.25 17.86
C TYR A 133 -3.63 1.44 19.38
N GLN A 134 -3.31 0.38 20.09
CA GLN A 134 -2.34 0.47 21.16
C GLN A 134 -0.98 0.24 20.50
N PRO A 135 -0.10 1.26 20.43
CA PRO A 135 1.26 1.03 20.02
C PRO A 135 1.80 -0.09 20.91
N PRO A 136 2.52 -1.09 20.38
CA PRO A 136 3.24 -1.99 21.24
C PRO A 136 4.04 -1.06 22.15
N LYS A 137 3.82 -1.15 23.47
CA LYS A 137 4.70 -0.50 24.45
C LYS A 137 6.07 -1.09 24.19
N VAL A 138 6.87 -0.36 23.43
CA VAL A 138 8.31 -0.57 23.42
C VAL A 138 8.69 -0.23 24.85
N LEU A 139 8.80 -1.23 25.70
CA LEU A 139 9.49 -1.10 26.98
C LEU A 139 10.93 -0.74 26.59
N VAL A 140 11.21 0.55 26.61
CA VAL A 140 12.59 1.05 26.61
C VAL A 140 13.11 0.72 28.00
N ASP A 141 13.55 -0.52 28.15
CA ASP A 141 14.32 -0.89 29.34
C ASP A 141 15.68 -0.21 29.18
N SER A 142 15.93 0.72 30.09
CA SER A 142 17.19 1.49 30.19
C SER A 142 18.27 0.56 30.74
N GLY A 143 18.84 -0.28 29.89
CA GLY A 143 19.94 -1.16 30.20
C GLY A 143 20.72 -1.51 28.93
N ILE A 144 21.89 -0.89 28.80
CA ILE A 144 22.90 -1.13 27.77
C ILE A 144 23.33 -2.60 27.79
N SER A 145 22.90 -3.39 26.81
CA SER A 145 23.65 -4.53 26.25
C SER A 145 22.87 -5.18 25.10
N ASP A 146 23.55 -5.33 23.96
CA ASP A 146 23.16 -6.12 22.77
C ASP A 146 21.75 -5.87 22.20
N CYS A 147 21.65 -4.85 21.37
CA CYS A 147 20.43 -4.41 20.71
C CYS A 147 20.06 -5.33 19.52
N LYS A 148 19.54 -6.53 19.79
CA LYS A 148 18.63 -7.19 18.87
C LYS A 148 17.25 -6.62 19.13
N THR A 149 16.77 -5.73 18.26
CA THR A 149 15.38 -5.24 18.30
C THR A 149 14.47 -6.41 17.92
N SER A 150 14.22 -7.29 18.89
CA SER A 150 13.30 -8.42 18.72
C SER A 150 11.89 -7.88 18.87
N LEU A 151 11.13 -7.80 17.77
CA LEU A 151 9.68 -7.90 17.88
C LEU A 151 9.41 -9.17 18.69
N HIS A 152 8.71 -9.02 19.80
CA HIS A 152 8.25 -10.20 20.56
C HIS A 152 7.18 -10.88 19.71
N PHE A 153 7.58 -11.86 18.93
CA PHE A 153 6.64 -12.78 18.32
C PHE A 153 5.93 -13.54 19.45
N PRO A 154 4.62 -13.79 19.35
CA PRO A 154 3.93 -14.59 20.34
C PRO A 154 4.62 -15.95 20.46
N SER A 155 4.99 -16.34 21.66
CA SER A 155 5.55 -17.66 21.95
C SER A 155 4.43 -18.70 21.88
N ILE A 156 3.97 -19.00 20.66
CA ILE A 156 2.98 -20.03 20.38
C ILE A 156 3.75 -21.25 19.89
N PRO A 157 3.86 -22.32 20.68
CA PRO A 157 4.68 -23.49 20.33
C PRO A 157 4.31 -24.11 18.97
N GLU A 158 3.03 -24.04 18.59
CA GLU A 158 2.51 -24.60 17.34
C GLU A 158 2.89 -23.80 16.09
N HIS A 159 3.40 -22.56 16.22
CA HIS A 159 3.76 -21.67 15.13
C HIS A 159 5.16 -21.07 15.21
N SER A 160 6.01 -21.63 16.08
CA SER A 160 7.40 -21.19 16.18
C SER A 160 8.11 -21.21 14.81
N GLU A 161 7.89 -22.25 14.01
CA GLU A 161 8.47 -22.38 12.66
C GLU A 161 8.06 -21.25 11.70
N VAL A 162 6.82 -20.76 11.81
CA VAL A 162 6.31 -19.64 10.99
C VAL A 162 7.08 -18.36 11.33
N PHE A 163 7.18 -18.06 12.61
CA PHE A 163 7.84 -16.84 13.08
C PHE A 163 9.35 -16.90 12.93
N GLU A 164 9.97 -18.06 13.13
CA GLU A 164 11.39 -18.29 12.87
C GLU A 164 11.72 -18.10 11.39
N PHE A 165 10.87 -18.62 10.49
CA PHE A 165 11.06 -18.42 9.05
C PHE A 165 10.91 -16.93 8.67
N ILE A 166 9.94 -16.21 9.23
CA ILE A 166 9.77 -14.77 8.99
C ILE A 166 11.01 -14.03 9.48
N GLU A 167 11.48 -14.30 10.71
CA GLU A 167 12.66 -13.64 11.29
C GLU A 167 13.92 -13.86 10.45
N ALA A 168 14.13 -15.06 9.94
CA ALA A 168 15.28 -15.41 9.13
C ALA A 168 15.24 -14.85 7.69
N ASN A 169 14.06 -14.47 7.18
CA ASN A 169 13.89 -14.17 5.76
C ASN A 169 13.13 -12.87 5.44
N TYR A 170 12.64 -12.09 6.41
CA TYR A 170 11.81 -10.89 6.15
C TYR A 170 12.45 -9.91 5.16
N ASN A 171 13.78 -9.83 5.12
CA ASN A 171 14.56 -8.96 4.25
C ASN A 171 14.73 -9.46 2.80
N LYS A 172 14.27 -10.68 2.49
CA LYS A 172 14.40 -11.30 1.16
C LYS A 172 13.16 -11.12 0.27
N GLY A 173 12.26 -10.21 0.63
CA GLY A 173 11.05 -9.98 -0.16
C GLY A 173 10.02 -11.12 -0.08
N ILE A 174 10.05 -11.95 0.98
CA ILE A 174 9.13 -13.08 1.16
C ILE A 174 7.66 -12.66 1.18
N THR A 175 6.81 -13.58 0.77
CA THR A 175 5.35 -13.49 0.75
C THR A 175 4.71 -14.55 1.64
N LEU A 176 3.39 -14.46 1.87
CA LEU A 176 2.62 -15.52 2.51
C LEU A 176 2.84 -16.90 1.86
N CYS A 177 2.94 -16.94 0.52
CA CYS A 177 3.13 -18.20 -0.20
C CYS A 177 4.49 -18.86 0.11
N ASP A 178 5.52 -18.05 0.32
CA ASP A 178 6.85 -18.54 0.66
C ASP A 178 6.87 -19.10 2.09
N VAL A 179 6.26 -18.40 3.03
CA VAL A 179 6.08 -18.87 4.41
C VAL A 179 5.29 -20.18 4.43
N ALA A 180 4.12 -20.21 3.77
CA ALA A 180 3.26 -21.39 3.74
C ALA A 180 3.98 -22.63 3.15
N ARG A 181 4.75 -22.42 2.07
CA ARG A 181 5.57 -23.47 1.46
C ARG A 181 6.64 -23.98 2.42
N ALA A 182 7.31 -23.10 3.14
CA ALA A 182 8.38 -23.47 4.06
C ALA A 182 7.88 -24.33 5.23
N VAL A 183 6.67 -24.02 5.74
CA VAL A 183 6.09 -24.77 6.88
C VAL A 183 5.11 -25.87 6.46
N GLY A 184 5.00 -26.18 5.15
CA GLY A 184 4.21 -27.31 4.64
C GLY A 184 2.68 -27.11 4.68
N TYR A 185 2.19 -25.88 4.74
CA TYR A 185 0.76 -25.57 4.76
C TYR A 185 0.28 -24.88 3.48
N SER A 186 -1.03 -24.94 3.22
CA SER A 186 -1.62 -24.07 2.19
C SER A 186 -1.71 -22.62 2.70
N PRO A 187 -1.56 -21.61 1.80
CA PRO A 187 -1.64 -20.20 2.20
C PRO A 187 -2.95 -19.82 2.88
N ALA A 188 -4.08 -20.38 2.43
CA ALA A 188 -5.40 -20.13 3.01
C ALA A 188 -5.51 -20.71 4.44
N TYR A 189 -5.06 -21.94 4.63
CA TYR A 189 -5.07 -22.59 5.95
C TYR A 189 -4.17 -21.83 6.93
N LEU A 190 -2.93 -21.52 6.53
CA LEU A 190 -1.97 -20.82 7.38
C LEU A 190 -2.48 -19.42 7.79
N THR A 191 -3.09 -18.67 6.84
CA THR A 191 -3.66 -17.35 7.14
C THR A 191 -4.76 -17.44 8.20
N ASN A 192 -5.70 -18.39 8.04
CA ASN A 192 -6.80 -18.54 8.97
C ASN A 192 -6.31 -19.02 10.36
N LYS A 193 -5.42 -20.00 10.39
CA LYS A 193 -4.90 -20.57 11.63
C LYS A 193 -4.12 -19.53 12.43
N VAL A 194 -3.14 -18.87 11.82
CA VAL A 194 -2.34 -17.81 12.49
C VAL A 194 -3.23 -16.64 12.93
N LYS A 195 -4.23 -16.26 12.12
CA LYS A 195 -5.14 -15.17 12.49
C LYS A 195 -6.03 -15.53 13.69
N LEU A 196 -6.53 -16.75 13.77
CA LEU A 196 -7.35 -17.21 14.91
C LEU A 196 -6.56 -17.18 16.22
N GLU A 197 -5.29 -17.55 16.19
CA GLU A 197 -4.48 -17.70 17.40
C GLU A 197 -3.77 -16.40 17.80
N THR A 198 -3.39 -15.55 16.82
CA THR A 198 -2.62 -14.33 17.10
C THR A 198 -3.41 -13.04 16.89
N GLY A 199 -4.62 -13.13 16.36
CA GLY A 199 -5.42 -11.97 15.93
C GLY A 199 -4.90 -11.31 14.64
N ARG A 200 -3.75 -11.74 14.08
CA ARG A 200 -3.08 -11.09 12.96
C ARG A 200 -2.76 -12.10 11.85
N THR A 201 -2.79 -11.64 10.60
CA THR A 201 -2.41 -12.48 9.45
C THR A 201 -0.90 -12.61 9.34
N VAL A 202 -0.43 -13.67 8.66
CA VAL A 202 1.00 -13.87 8.36
C VAL A 202 1.61 -12.67 7.62
N ASN A 203 0.89 -12.12 6.63
CA ASN A 203 1.34 -10.91 5.93
C ASN A 203 1.53 -9.72 6.89
N ARG A 204 0.65 -9.58 7.89
CA ARG A 204 0.77 -8.53 8.90
C ARG A 204 2.05 -8.71 9.71
N TRP A 205 2.36 -9.92 10.15
CA TRP A 205 3.59 -10.23 10.89
C TRP A 205 4.86 -9.93 10.08
N ILE A 206 4.87 -10.27 8.77
CA ILE A 206 5.98 -9.91 7.88
C ILE A 206 6.18 -8.39 7.82
N ILE A 207 5.10 -7.64 7.66
CA ILE A 207 5.15 -6.18 7.57
C ILE A 207 5.59 -5.58 8.92
N ASP A 208 5.01 -6.02 10.03
CA ASP A 208 5.36 -5.55 11.37
C ASP A 208 6.86 -5.72 11.61
N ARG A 209 7.43 -6.87 11.23
CA ARG A 209 8.87 -7.13 11.36
C ARG A 209 9.74 -6.21 10.50
N ARG A 210 9.32 -5.99 9.23
CA ARG A 210 10.03 -5.08 8.32
C ARG A 210 10.01 -3.64 8.83
N ILE A 211 8.86 -3.16 9.28
CA ILE A 211 8.72 -1.80 9.81
C ILE A 211 9.54 -1.61 11.10
N ALA A 212 9.53 -2.58 12.01
CA ALA A 212 10.36 -2.50 13.21
C ALA A 212 11.85 -2.40 12.88
N GLN A 213 12.34 -3.19 11.92
CA GLN A 213 13.71 -3.09 11.46
C GLN A 213 14.00 -1.76 10.74
N ALA A 214 13.04 -1.25 9.97
CA ALA A 214 13.18 0.05 9.31
C ALA A 214 13.32 1.19 10.34
N LEU A 215 12.51 1.19 11.38
CA LEU A 215 12.59 2.16 12.48
C LEU A 215 13.98 2.13 13.17
N PHE A 216 14.49 0.93 13.42
CA PHE A 216 15.84 0.77 13.97
C PHE A 216 16.90 1.35 13.04
N LEU A 217 16.86 1.03 11.72
CA LEU A 217 17.83 1.54 10.76
C LEU A 217 17.72 3.05 10.54
N LEU A 218 16.51 3.62 10.57
CA LEU A 218 16.29 5.05 10.48
C LEU A 218 16.93 5.81 11.63
N ARG A 219 16.93 5.24 12.83
CA ARG A 219 17.50 5.83 14.04
C ARG A 219 19.00 5.61 14.18
N SER A 220 19.50 4.44 13.76
CA SER A 220 20.87 4.00 14.04
C SER A 220 21.83 4.20 12.87
N THR A 221 21.36 4.63 11.69
CA THR A 221 22.21 4.78 10.49
C THR A 221 21.83 6.00 9.68
N ASP A 222 22.81 6.52 8.91
CA ASP A 222 22.61 7.61 7.93
C ASP A 222 22.22 7.10 6.53
N ARG A 223 21.79 5.84 6.41
CA ARG A 223 21.36 5.26 5.13
C ARG A 223 20.18 6.05 4.55
N SER A 224 20.13 6.17 3.21
CA SER A 224 18.97 6.75 2.56
C SER A 224 17.73 5.89 2.80
N VAL A 225 16.54 6.50 2.69
CA VAL A 225 15.26 5.79 2.89
C VAL A 225 15.10 4.65 1.88
N GLU A 226 15.62 4.84 0.65
CA GLU A 226 15.63 3.82 -0.39
C GLU A 226 16.50 2.62 0.00
N GLN A 227 17.69 2.87 0.52
CA GLN A 227 18.60 1.83 1.00
C GLN A 227 18.00 1.06 2.19
N ILE A 228 17.27 1.75 3.06
CA ILE A 228 16.56 1.11 4.18
C ILE A 228 15.42 0.26 3.67
N ALA A 229 14.61 0.76 2.72
CA ALA A 229 13.52 -0.01 2.12
C ALA A 229 14.03 -1.32 1.50
N GLU A 230 15.12 -1.26 0.75
CA GLU A 230 15.77 -2.45 0.17
C GLU A 230 16.28 -3.39 1.26
N ALA A 231 16.99 -2.87 2.25
CA ALA A 231 17.57 -3.65 3.35
C ALA A 231 16.52 -4.41 4.18
N VAL A 232 15.29 -3.89 4.27
CA VAL A 232 14.18 -4.57 4.97
C VAL A 232 13.27 -5.39 4.06
N GLY A 233 13.65 -5.58 2.78
CA GLY A 233 13.01 -6.51 1.84
C GLY A 233 11.87 -5.92 1.01
N TYR A 234 11.82 -4.60 0.82
CA TYR A 234 10.91 -3.98 -0.14
C TYR A 234 11.61 -3.80 -1.48
N GLN A 235 11.08 -4.44 -2.52
CA GLN A 235 11.56 -4.27 -3.89
C GLN A 235 11.12 -2.93 -4.51
N ASN A 236 10.08 -2.31 -3.96
CA ASN A 236 9.55 -1.03 -4.42
C ASN A 236 9.51 -0.06 -3.24
N THR A 237 10.28 1.02 -3.34
CA THR A 237 10.41 2.06 -2.32
C THR A 237 9.08 2.79 -2.08
N CYS A 238 8.29 3.02 -3.13
CA CYS A 238 6.98 3.66 -2.98
C CYS A 238 6.01 2.81 -2.15
N TYR A 239 6.08 1.47 -2.30
CA TYR A 239 5.30 0.56 -1.47
C TYR A 239 5.76 0.60 0.00
N PHE A 240 7.07 0.71 0.23
CA PHE A 240 7.61 0.93 1.58
C PHE A 240 7.11 2.24 2.20
N PHE A 241 7.18 3.37 1.47
CA PHE A 241 6.66 4.66 1.96
C PHE A 241 5.19 4.57 2.37
N ARG A 242 4.35 3.93 1.52
CA ARG A 242 2.93 3.72 1.79
C ARG A 242 2.73 2.90 3.08
N GLN A 243 3.42 1.78 3.19
CA GLN A 243 3.36 0.91 4.35
C GLN A 243 3.86 1.63 5.61
N PHE A 244 5.02 2.25 5.56
CA PHE A 244 5.60 2.96 6.70
C PHE A 244 4.66 4.05 7.21
N ARG A 245 4.13 4.90 6.30
CA ARG A 245 3.18 5.95 6.69
C ARG A 245 1.89 5.36 7.26
N GLN A 246 1.43 4.27 6.71
CA GLN A 246 0.25 3.57 7.21
C GLN A 246 0.46 3.07 8.65
N TYR A 247 1.69 2.67 9.02
CA TYR A 247 2.03 2.13 10.33
C TYR A 247 2.48 3.18 11.35
N GLN A 248 3.13 4.25 10.89
CA GLN A 248 3.72 5.28 11.75
C GLN A 248 3.00 6.63 11.68
N GLY A 249 1.98 6.76 10.82
CA GLY A 249 1.24 8.02 10.63
C GLY A 249 2.02 9.09 9.87
N THR A 250 3.32 8.89 9.65
CA THR A 250 4.22 9.86 9.02
C THR A 250 5.18 9.19 8.03
N THR A 251 5.90 9.98 7.23
CA THR A 251 6.88 9.43 6.30
C THR A 251 8.17 9.03 7.02
N PRO A 252 8.97 8.09 6.44
CA PRO A 252 10.24 7.69 7.04
C PRO A 252 11.19 8.85 7.29
N GLN A 253 11.22 9.84 6.39
CA GLN A 253 12.09 10.99 6.50
C GLN A 253 11.66 11.90 7.65
N VAL A 254 10.39 12.29 7.73
CA VAL A 254 9.85 13.08 8.83
C VAL A 254 10.01 12.36 10.17
N TRP A 255 9.84 11.03 10.16
CA TRP A 255 10.06 10.23 11.37
C TRP A 255 11.50 10.30 11.86
N ARG A 256 12.49 10.20 10.95
CA ARG A 256 13.92 10.32 11.28
C ARG A 256 14.27 11.68 11.88
N GLU A 257 13.72 12.77 11.33
CA GLU A 257 13.98 14.14 11.79
C GLU A 257 13.40 14.41 13.19
N SER A 258 12.37 13.62 13.59
CA SER A 258 11.69 13.79 14.87
C SER A 258 12.16 12.85 15.98
N HIS A 259 13.05 11.88 15.69
CA HIS A 259 13.55 10.86 16.63
C HIS A 259 15.06 10.67 16.53
#